data_52ec9559cf9af88afe7dd948ee672d56
#
_entry.id   52ec9559cf9af88afe7dd948ee672d56
#
_cell.length_a   1.000
_cell.length_b   1.000
_cell.length_c   1.000
_cell.angle_alpha   90.00
_cell.angle_beta   90.00
_cell.angle_gamma   90.00
#
_symmetry.space_group_name_H-M   'P 1'
#
loop_
_entity.id
_entity.type
_entity.pdbx_description
1 polymer ?
#
loop_
_entity_poly.entity_id
_entity_poly.type
_entity_poly.pdbx_seq_one_letter_code
_entity_poly.pdbx_strand_id
1 'polypeptide(L)'
;MTSHPIYLATAHIWDDEFRQRVARHQERRGSNWTNIEEEKYLSRHNIYNKVCVIDCITLWCTNFFYDKDRKVSEQPSVDDALQAIEKEFDKFTDQEATFIFVTNEIGSGGVSDNAIQRRFTDMEGWMNQYVASKADEVVLMVSGIPVKIK
;
A
#
# COMPACT_ATOMS: atom_id res chain seq x y z
N MET A 1 10.11 17.08 -14.26
CA MET A 1 10.24 16.03 -13.22
C MET A 1 10.63 16.69 -11.92
N THR A 2 9.96 16.34 -10.84
CA THR A 2 10.27 16.88 -9.51
C THR A 2 11.65 16.41 -9.07
N SER A 3 12.47 17.33 -8.55
CA SER A 3 13.86 17.06 -8.18
C SER A 3 14.06 16.12 -6.99
N HIS A 4 13.00 15.80 -6.24
CA HIS A 4 13.01 14.90 -5.08
C HIS A 4 11.67 14.19 -4.95
N PRO A 5 11.50 13.02 -5.59
CA PRO A 5 10.31 12.20 -5.41
C PRO A 5 10.26 11.62 -3.98
N ILE A 6 9.03 11.34 -3.53
CA ILE A 6 8.78 10.74 -2.22
C ILE A 6 8.57 9.24 -2.39
N TYR A 7 9.22 8.47 -1.53
CA TYR A 7 8.92 7.05 -1.34
C TYR A 7 8.28 6.87 0.04
N LEU A 8 7.02 6.47 0.03
CA LEU A 8 6.24 6.25 1.22
C LEU A 8 6.07 4.75 1.44
N ALA A 9 6.72 4.25 2.48
CA ALA A 9 6.66 2.85 2.86
C ALA A 9 5.55 2.63 3.88
N THR A 10 4.66 1.67 3.61
CA THR A 10 3.54 1.30 4.49
C THR A 10 3.84 0.09 5.36
N ALA A 11 5.02 -0.49 5.21
CA ALA A 11 5.41 -1.71 5.89
C ALA A 11 5.58 -1.50 7.40
N HIS A 12 4.97 -2.38 8.21
CA HIS A 12 5.37 -2.57 9.58
C HIS A 12 6.59 -3.49 9.64
N ILE A 13 7.62 -3.11 10.40
CA ILE A 13 8.84 -3.92 10.55
C ILE A 13 8.62 -4.94 11.68
N TRP A 14 8.36 -6.19 11.29
CA TRP A 14 8.07 -7.28 12.24
C TRP A 14 9.32 -7.91 12.85
N ASP A 15 10.43 -7.96 12.10
CA ASP A 15 11.65 -8.64 12.49
C ASP A 15 12.90 -8.03 11.84
N ASP A 16 14.07 -8.53 12.21
CA ASP A 16 15.37 -8.06 11.72
C ASP A 16 15.62 -8.43 10.25
N GLU A 17 15.10 -9.55 9.76
CA GLU A 17 15.20 -9.93 8.34
C GLU A 17 14.46 -8.92 7.47
N PHE A 18 13.25 -8.57 7.88
CA PHE A 18 12.44 -7.57 7.18
C PHE A 18 13.09 -6.18 7.23
N ARG A 19 13.68 -5.81 8.38
CA ARG A 19 14.48 -4.58 8.53
C ARG A 19 15.64 -4.52 7.53
N GLN A 20 16.36 -5.62 7.33
CA GLN A 20 17.45 -5.70 6.36
C GLN A 20 16.94 -5.57 4.91
N ARG A 21 15.74 -6.10 4.59
CA ARG A 21 15.12 -5.90 3.27
C ARG A 21 14.81 -4.42 3.03
N VAL A 22 14.22 -3.75 3.99
CA VAL A 22 13.93 -2.30 3.92
C VAL A 22 15.21 -1.50 3.71
N ALA A 23 16.29 -1.77 4.46
CA ALA A 23 17.58 -1.11 4.30
C ALA A 23 18.15 -1.28 2.89
N ARG A 24 18.15 -2.51 2.36
CA ARG A 24 18.60 -2.79 0.96
C ARG A 24 17.76 -2.05 -0.08
N HIS A 25 16.46 -1.91 0.13
CA HIS A 25 15.59 -1.12 -0.75
C HIS A 25 15.90 0.37 -0.69
N GLN A 26 16.22 0.91 0.49
CA GLN A 26 16.62 2.30 0.67
C GLN A 26 17.97 2.59 -0.03
N GLU A 27 18.96 1.72 0.12
CA GLU A 27 20.27 1.84 -0.54
C GLU A 27 20.15 1.88 -2.06
N ARG A 28 19.28 1.05 -2.66
CA ARG A 28 19.06 1.01 -4.12
C ARG A 28 18.45 2.30 -4.69
N ARG A 29 17.66 3.03 -3.89
CA ARG A 29 17.02 4.28 -4.33
C ARG A 29 17.99 5.47 -4.39
N GLY A 30 19.06 5.42 -3.63
CA GLY A 30 20.03 6.52 -3.54
C GLY A 30 19.51 7.75 -2.79
N SER A 31 20.30 8.82 -2.77
CA SER A 31 20.06 10.02 -1.96
C SER A 31 19.00 11.00 -2.54
N ASN A 32 18.51 10.76 -3.75
CA ASN A 32 17.59 11.68 -4.42
C ASN A 32 16.11 11.50 -4.00
N TRP A 33 15.82 10.51 -3.16
CA TRP A 33 14.48 10.22 -2.67
C TRP A 33 14.27 10.75 -1.25
N THR A 34 13.09 11.31 -1.01
CA THR A 34 12.62 11.55 0.36
C THR A 34 11.90 10.29 0.83
N ASN A 35 12.41 9.65 1.90
CA ASN A 35 11.79 8.47 2.46
C ASN A 35 10.85 8.86 3.60
N ILE A 36 9.61 8.33 3.56
CA ILE A 36 8.60 8.46 4.60
C ILE A 36 8.17 7.04 5.00
N GLU A 37 8.07 6.79 6.28
CA GLU A 37 7.51 5.57 6.85
C GLU A 37 6.20 5.92 7.55
N GLU A 38 5.08 5.39 7.05
CA GLU A 38 3.75 5.61 7.61
C GLU A 38 2.88 4.37 7.40
N GLU A 39 2.52 3.70 8.48
CA GLU A 39 1.79 2.44 8.41
C GLU A 39 0.31 2.60 8.03
N LYS A 40 -0.36 3.68 8.48
CA LYS A 40 -1.82 3.83 8.34
C LYS A 40 -2.28 5.15 7.76
N TYR A 41 -1.83 6.28 8.30
CA TYR A 41 -2.44 7.58 8.07
C TYR A 41 -1.63 8.44 7.11
N LEU A 42 -1.60 8.02 5.84
CA LEU A 42 -0.82 8.67 4.77
C LEU A 42 -1.18 10.15 4.59
N SER A 43 -2.45 10.51 4.84
CA SER A 43 -2.95 11.89 4.74
C SER A 43 -2.33 12.87 5.75
N ARG A 44 -1.57 12.39 6.72
CA ARG A 44 -0.80 13.25 7.64
C ARG A 44 0.40 13.93 6.97
N HIS A 45 0.82 13.40 5.82
CA HIS A 45 1.99 13.88 5.10
C HIS A 45 1.57 14.80 3.95
N ASN A 46 2.18 15.98 3.91
CA ASN A 46 1.99 16.91 2.81
C ASN A 46 2.90 16.53 1.63
N ILE A 47 2.29 16.16 0.51
CA ILE A 47 2.98 15.78 -0.73
C ILE A 47 2.61 16.68 -1.91
N TYR A 48 2.06 17.87 -1.64
CA TYR A 48 1.63 18.82 -2.65
C TYR A 48 2.71 19.08 -3.71
N ASN A 49 2.34 19.03 -4.99
CA ASN A 49 3.24 19.17 -6.15
C ASN A 49 4.43 18.20 -6.19
N LYS A 50 4.31 17.03 -5.57
CA LYS A 50 5.35 15.96 -5.59
C LYS A 50 4.89 14.75 -6.38
N VAL A 51 5.86 13.92 -6.75
CA VAL A 51 5.63 12.52 -7.15
C VAL A 51 5.83 11.67 -5.92
N CYS A 52 4.84 10.87 -5.56
CA CYS A 52 4.88 9.97 -4.41
C CYS A 52 4.63 8.53 -4.85
N VAL A 53 5.58 7.66 -4.54
CA VAL A 53 5.44 6.20 -4.69
C VAL A 53 5.04 5.64 -3.34
N ILE A 54 3.91 4.91 -3.29
CA ILE A 54 3.39 4.23 -2.10
C ILE A 54 3.66 2.73 -2.25
N ASP A 55 4.49 2.18 -1.36
CA ASP A 55 4.88 0.76 -1.38
C ASP A 55 4.55 0.10 -0.03
N CYS A 56 3.47 -0.67 0.09
CA CYS A 56 2.50 -1.02 -0.96
C CYS A 56 1.08 -1.07 -0.39
N ILE A 57 0.06 -1.15 -1.25
CA ILE A 57 -1.33 -1.31 -0.83
C ILE A 57 -1.51 -2.59 -0.01
N THR A 58 -0.88 -3.69 -0.39
CA THR A 58 -1.00 -4.98 0.32
C THR A 58 -0.60 -4.86 1.79
N LEU A 59 0.55 -4.25 2.09
CA LEU A 59 1.00 -4.03 3.46
C LEU A 59 0.17 -2.96 4.18
N TRP A 60 -0.30 -1.96 3.45
CA TRP A 60 -1.21 -0.96 3.98
C TRP A 60 -2.54 -1.60 4.41
N CYS A 61 -3.11 -2.48 3.58
CA CYS A 61 -4.29 -3.29 3.94
C CYS A 61 -4.03 -4.14 5.20
N THR A 62 -2.85 -4.75 5.33
CA THR A 62 -2.49 -5.54 6.51
C THR A 62 -2.61 -4.72 7.79
N ASN A 63 -2.17 -3.46 7.77
CA ASN A 63 -2.19 -2.58 8.95
C ASN A 63 -3.61 -2.14 9.37
N PHE A 64 -4.58 -2.17 8.44
CA PHE A 64 -6.00 -1.94 8.74
C PHE A 64 -6.73 -3.24 9.07
N PHE A 65 -6.38 -4.33 8.42
CA PHE A 65 -6.98 -5.64 8.65
C PHE A 65 -6.64 -6.18 10.05
N TYR A 66 -5.39 -5.98 10.49
CA TYR A 66 -4.91 -6.38 11.80
C TYR A 66 -4.30 -5.19 12.54
N ASP A 67 -5.00 -4.71 13.54
CA ASP A 67 -4.52 -3.64 14.41
C ASP A 67 -3.71 -4.21 15.57
N LYS A 68 -2.39 -4.01 15.54
CA LYS A 68 -1.45 -4.51 16.54
C LYS A 68 -1.73 -4.00 17.96
N ASP A 69 -2.40 -2.85 18.07
CA ASP A 69 -2.72 -2.20 19.34
C ASP A 69 -4.06 -2.68 19.94
N ARG A 70 -4.76 -3.60 19.23
CA ARG A 70 -6.02 -4.18 19.67
C ARG A 70 -5.89 -5.67 20.02
N LYS A 71 -6.73 -6.12 20.94
CA LYS A 71 -6.87 -7.56 21.23
C LYS A 71 -7.49 -8.28 20.03
N VAL A 72 -7.24 -9.58 19.91
CA VAL A 72 -7.79 -10.41 18.83
C VAL A 72 -9.32 -10.30 18.74
N SER A 73 -10.00 -10.25 19.91
CA SER A 73 -11.46 -10.09 19.99
C SER A 73 -11.98 -8.70 19.60
N GLU A 74 -11.10 -7.72 19.48
CA GLU A 74 -11.43 -6.30 19.21
C GLU A 74 -10.97 -5.89 17.80
N GLN A 75 -10.51 -6.83 16.97
CA GLN A 75 -10.10 -6.55 15.61
C GLN A 75 -11.31 -6.08 14.78
N PRO A 76 -11.11 -5.12 13.84
CA PRO A 76 -12.18 -4.64 12.99
C PRO A 76 -12.74 -5.76 12.10
N SER A 77 -13.99 -5.63 11.70
CA SER A 77 -14.51 -6.45 10.61
C SER A 77 -13.80 -6.12 9.29
N VAL A 78 -13.88 -7.01 8.31
CA VAL A 78 -13.33 -6.74 6.96
C VAL A 78 -13.94 -5.48 6.36
N ASP A 79 -15.26 -5.31 6.50
CA ASP A 79 -15.98 -4.15 5.97
C ASP A 79 -15.55 -2.85 6.65
N ASP A 80 -15.40 -2.85 7.98
CA ASP A 80 -14.92 -1.67 8.71
C ASP A 80 -13.47 -1.32 8.34
N ALA A 81 -12.61 -2.31 8.20
CA ALA A 81 -11.22 -2.12 7.80
C ALA A 81 -11.13 -1.58 6.37
N LEU A 82 -11.91 -2.15 5.43
CA LEU A 82 -11.96 -1.69 4.05
C LEU A 82 -12.46 -0.25 3.97
N GLN A 83 -13.57 0.06 4.64
CA GLN A 83 -14.12 1.42 4.66
C GLN A 83 -13.13 2.44 5.25
N ALA A 84 -12.38 2.05 6.28
CA ALA A 84 -11.39 2.93 6.90
C ALA A 84 -10.22 3.24 5.96
N ILE A 85 -9.70 2.24 5.23
CA ILE A 85 -8.59 2.43 4.29
C ILE A 85 -9.03 3.19 3.03
N GLU A 86 -10.24 2.94 2.50
CA GLU A 86 -10.81 3.69 1.38
C GLU A 86 -10.96 5.18 1.73
N LYS A 87 -11.47 5.48 2.92
CA LYS A 87 -11.57 6.85 3.42
C LYS A 87 -10.21 7.53 3.56
N GLU A 88 -9.21 6.80 4.03
CA GLU A 88 -7.84 7.33 4.15
C GLU A 88 -7.21 7.54 2.76
N PHE A 89 -7.46 6.63 1.81
CA PHE A 89 -7.04 6.79 0.42
C PHE A 89 -7.62 8.06 -0.21
N ASP A 90 -8.93 8.27 -0.11
CA ASP A 90 -9.58 9.46 -0.65
C ASP A 90 -9.00 10.74 -0.05
N LYS A 91 -8.83 10.76 1.27
CA LYS A 91 -8.25 11.91 1.98
C LYS A 91 -6.80 12.19 1.57
N PHE A 92 -6.01 11.13 1.36
CA PHE A 92 -4.61 11.26 0.95
C PHE A 92 -4.50 11.75 -0.50
N THR A 93 -5.32 11.24 -1.40
CA THR A 93 -5.32 11.55 -2.82
C THR A 93 -6.05 12.85 -3.19
N ASP A 94 -6.70 13.52 -2.23
CA ASP A 94 -7.30 14.85 -2.41
C ASP A 94 -6.25 15.96 -2.59
N GLN A 95 -4.98 15.64 -2.37
CA GLN A 95 -3.86 16.55 -2.61
C GLN A 95 -3.50 16.62 -4.11
N GLU A 96 -3.14 17.79 -4.59
CA GLU A 96 -2.59 17.97 -5.94
C GLU A 96 -1.17 17.41 -6.02
N ALA A 97 -1.03 16.17 -6.48
CA ALA A 97 0.22 15.43 -6.57
C ALA A 97 0.12 14.33 -7.63
N THR A 98 1.25 13.71 -7.97
CA THR A 98 1.27 12.47 -8.76
C THR A 98 1.48 11.29 -7.81
N PHE A 99 0.50 10.39 -7.76
CA PHE A 99 0.54 9.20 -6.93
C PHE A 99 0.86 7.97 -7.77
N ILE A 100 1.75 7.12 -7.28
CA ILE A 100 2.07 5.82 -7.86
C ILE A 100 1.89 4.77 -6.76
N PHE A 101 0.79 4.03 -6.81
CA PHE A 101 0.52 2.96 -5.85
C PHE A 101 1.05 1.63 -6.37
N VAL A 102 1.87 0.97 -5.57
CA VAL A 102 2.33 -0.40 -5.82
C VAL A 102 1.42 -1.36 -5.08
N THR A 103 1.02 -2.44 -5.74
CA THR A 103 0.19 -3.48 -5.13
C THR A 103 0.55 -4.86 -5.65
N ASN A 104 -0.06 -5.89 -5.07
CA ASN A 104 0.03 -7.28 -5.52
C ASN A 104 -1.37 -7.80 -5.84
N GLU A 105 -1.45 -8.73 -6.78
CA GLU A 105 -2.66 -9.51 -7.08
C GLU A 105 -2.58 -10.86 -6.36
N ILE A 106 -2.72 -10.84 -5.02
CA ILE A 106 -2.55 -12.05 -4.20
C ILE A 106 -3.63 -13.11 -4.48
N GLY A 107 -4.81 -12.70 -4.94
CA GLY A 107 -5.88 -13.60 -5.38
C GLY A 107 -5.50 -14.49 -6.56
N SER A 108 -4.51 -14.10 -7.36
CA SER A 108 -3.97 -14.90 -8.46
C SER A 108 -3.23 -16.17 -8.00
N GLY A 109 -2.85 -16.24 -6.73
CA GLY A 109 -2.20 -17.40 -6.11
C GLY A 109 -3.14 -18.57 -5.75
N GLY A 110 -4.44 -18.42 -5.98
CA GLY A 110 -5.45 -19.42 -5.63
C GLY A 110 -6.14 -19.16 -4.29
N VAL A 111 -6.95 -20.10 -3.86
CA VAL A 111 -7.75 -20.01 -2.62
C VAL A 111 -7.03 -20.71 -1.47
N SER A 112 -6.75 -20.00 -0.39
CA SER A 112 -6.09 -20.54 0.79
C SER A 112 -7.04 -21.38 1.64
N ASP A 113 -6.52 -22.44 2.29
CA ASP A 113 -7.24 -23.21 3.31
C ASP A 113 -7.46 -22.40 4.59
N ASN A 114 -6.65 -21.37 4.84
CA ASN A 114 -6.76 -20.50 6.00
C ASN A 114 -7.86 -19.44 5.82
N ALA A 115 -8.86 -19.43 6.69
CA ALA A 115 -10.00 -18.51 6.62
C ALA A 115 -9.61 -17.05 6.81
N ILE A 116 -8.59 -16.75 7.63
CA ILE A 116 -8.08 -15.38 7.83
C ILE A 116 -7.42 -14.90 6.54
N GLN A 117 -6.60 -15.75 5.90
CA GLN A 117 -5.97 -15.44 4.63
C GLN A 117 -7.00 -15.19 3.52
N ARG A 118 -8.07 -15.97 3.44
CA ARG A 118 -9.14 -15.73 2.45
C ARG A 118 -9.80 -14.36 2.65
N ARG A 119 -10.14 -14.01 3.89
CA ARG A 119 -10.74 -12.71 4.21
C ARG A 119 -9.81 -11.54 3.89
N PHE A 120 -8.53 -11.71 4.16
CA PHE A 120 -7.52 -10.70 3.78
C PHE A 120 -7.39 -10.56 2.26
N THR A 121 -7.36 -11.69 1.54
CA THR A 121 -7.30 -11.70 0.07
C THR A 121 -8.51 -10.99 -0.55
N ASP A 122 -9.71 -11.22 -0.01
CA ASP A 122 -10.93 -10.54 -0.46
C ASP A 122 -10.83 -9.03 -0.21
N MET A 123 -10.43 -8.62 0.99
CA MET A 123 -10.27 -7.20 1.34
C MET A 123 -9.25 -6.50 0.43
N GLU A 124 -8.09 -7.11 0.22
CA GLU A 124 -7.04 -6.55 -0.63
C GLU A 124 -7.50 -6.45 -2.10
N GLY A 125 -8.20 -7.46 -2.59
CA GLY A 125 -8.79 -7.44 -3.93
C GLY A 125 -9.82 -6.31 -4.11
N TRP A 126 -10.69 -6.07 -3.14
CA TRP A 126 -11.64 -4.94 -3.17
C TRP A 126 -10.92 -3.61 -3.10
N MET A 127 -9.89 -3.47 -2.28
CA MET A 127 -9.08 -2.25 -2.23
C MET A 127 -8.34 -2.01 -3.55
N ASN A 128 -7.80 -3.04 -4.19
CA ASN A 128 -7.19 -2.95 -5.51
C ASN A 128 -8.18 -2.45 -6.57
N GLN A 129 -9.43 -2.98 -6.56
CA GLN A 129 -10.49 -2.52 -7.44
C GLN A 129 -10.85 -1.05 -7.18
N TYR A 130 -10.94 -0.66 -5.91
CA TYR A 130 -11.22 0.72 -5.53
C TYR A 130 -10.17 1.68 -6.07
N VAL A 131 -8.89 1.42 -5.80
CA VAL A 131 -7.76 2.23 -6.29
C VAL A 131 -7.72 2.27 -7.81
N ALA A 132 -7.86 1.13 -8.49
CA ALA A 132 -7.87 1.04 -9.94
C ALA A 132 -9.02 1.84 -10.57
N SER A 133 -10.20 1.90 -9.91
CA SER A 133 -11.33 2.71 -10.37
C SER A 133 -11.01 4.21 -10.40
N LYS A 134 -10.23 4.68 -9.45
CA LYS A 134 -9.81 6.09 -9.28
C LYS A 134 -8.56 6.44 -10.10
N ALA A 135 -7.72 5.47 -10.43
CA ALA A 135 -6.47 5.68 -11.15
C ALA A 135 -6.71 6.10 -12.61
N ASP A 136 -5.85 6.96 -13.12
CA ASP A 136 -5.83 7.35 -14.55
C ASP A 136 -5.20 6.25 -15.41
N GLU A 137 -4.26 5.49 -14.85
CA GLU A 137 -3.55 4.41 -15.52
C GLU A 137 -3.35 3.22 -14.57
N VAL A 138 -3.49 2.01 -15.09
CA VAL A 138 -3.22 0.76 -14.37
C VAL A 138 -2.28 -0.09 -15.20
N VAL A 139 -1.18 -0.55 -14.61
CA VAL A 139 -0.13 -1.33 -15.26
C VAL A 139 0.13 -2.61 -14.48
N LEU A 140 0.08 -3.75 -15.17
CA LEU A 140 0.53 -5.04 -14.63
C LEU A 140 1.99 -5.27 -15.01
N MET A 141 2.82 -5.61 -14.02
CA MET A 141 4.22 -5.97 -14.25
C MET A 141 4.37 -7.48 -14.33
N VAL A 142 4.77 -8.01 -15.49
CA VAL A 142 5.05 -9.42 -15.70
C VAL A 142 6.52 -9.60 -16.06
N SER A 143 7.30 -10.23 -15.19
CA SER A 143 8.76 -10.44 -15.38
C SER A 143 9.52 -9.16 -15.72
N GLY A 144 9.15 -8.04 -15.09
CA GLY A 144 9.75 -6.72 -15.36
C GLY A 144 9.23 -6.01 -16.60
N ILE A 145 8.28 -6.60 -17.34
CA ILE A 145 7.69 -6.03 -18.55
C ILE A 145 6.34 -5.40 -18.19
N PRO A 146 6.12 -4.10 -18.47
CA PRO A 146 4.84 -3.45 -18.19
C PRO A 146 3.78 -3.84 -19.23
N VAL A 147 2.59 -4.17 -18.74
CA VAL A 147 1.39 -4.39 -19.54
C VAL A 147 0.33 -3.39 -19.09
N LYS A 148 -0.04 -2.45 -19.96
CA LYS A 148 -1.09 -1.48 -19.66
C LYS A 148 -2.45 -2.18 -19.67
N ILE A 149 -3.22 -1.99 -18.57
CA ILE A 149 -4.57 -2.55 -18.39
C ILE A 149 -5.63 -1.44 -18.56
N LYS A 150 -5.32 -0.24 -18.05
CA LYS A 150 -6.20 0.93 -18.15
C LYS A 150 -5.42 2.15 -18.61
#